data_c5e0d9150b29b4c9632501dc97e27b49
#
_entry.id   c5e0d9150b29b4c9632501dc97e27b49
#
_cell.length_a   1.000
_cell.length_b   1.000
_cell.length_c   1.000
_cell.angle_alpha   90.00
_cell.angle_beta   90.00
_cell.angle_gamma   90.00
#
_symmetry.space_group_name_H-M   'P 1'
#
loop_
_entity.id
_entity.type
_entity.pdbx_description
1 polymer ?
#
loop_
_entity_poly.entity_id
_entity_poly.type
_entity_poly.pdbx_seq_one_letter_code
_entity_poly.pdbx_strand_id
1 'polypeptide(L)'
;MSRNPNAPGANGADRAIVRFDDVSMRYGRAPETLKDISLALEPGSFHFVTGASGAGKTSLLKLVFLAARPSKGLLHLFGQDVSAVPREELPFLRRRIGVVYQEFKLLDHLSVFDNTALPLRIEGRKPDTYRDDVAELLAWVGLKHRMQAMPATLAGGERQRLAIARAVVNRPEILLADEPTGNVDPDMALRILKLFVELNRLGATVLFATHDEDLVARSGMPVLHLQNGRLTAPGARP
;
A
#
# COMPACT_ATOMS: atom_id res chain seq x y z
N MET A 1 27.21 -33.94 -17.71
CA MET A 1 27.41 -32.51 -17.47
C MET A 1 26.66 -32.15 -16.19
N SER A 2 27.39 -32.11 -15.08
CA SER A 2 26.85 -31.86 -13.74
C SER A 2 26.53 -30.37 -13.57
N ARG A 3 25.30 -30.04 -13.19
CA ARG A 3 24.91 -28.67 -12.76
C ARG A 3 25.50 -28.41 -11.37
N ASN A 4 26.25 -27.32 -11.29
CA ASN A 4 26.86 -26.83 -10.05
C ASN A 4 25.74 -26.27 -9.13
N PRO A 5 25.54 -26.77 -7.89
CA PRO A 5 24.45 -26.35 -7.00
C PRO A 5 24.72 -25.04 -6.21
N ASN A 6 25.81 -24.31 -6.51
CA ASN A 6 26.22 -23.13 -5.72
C ASN A 6 26.38 -21.87 -6.59
N ALA A 7 25.33 -21.48 -7.33
CA ALA A 7 25.25 -20.13 -7.89
C ALA A 7 24.54 -19.22 -6.86
N PRO A 8 25.17 -18.16 -6.32
CA PRO A 8 24.51 -17.20 -5.44
C PRO A 8 23.64 -16.28 -6.30
N GLY A 9 22.30 -16.35 -6.15
CA GLY A 9 21.41 -15.41 -6.81
C GLY A 9 19.96 -15.83 -7.03
N ALA A 10 19.59 -17.10 -6.89
CA ALA A 10 18.26 -17.58 -7.27
C ALA A 10 17.21 -17.64 -6.13
N ASN A 11 17.59 -17.52 -4.87
CA ASN A 11 16.71 -17.87 -3.74
C ASN A 11 15.87 -16.73 -3.15
N GLY A 12 16.11 -15.46 -3.47
CA GLY A 12 15.31 -14.32 -2.96
C GLY A 12 14.20 -13.88 -3.92
N ALA A 13 14.47 -13.94 -5.23
CA ALA A 13 13.52 -13.48 -6.25
C ALA A 13 12.22 -14.32 -6.34
N ASP A 14 12.31 -15.63 -6.01
CA ASP A 14 11.17 -16.56 -6.05
C ASP A 14 10.22 -16.41 -4.84
N ARG A 15 10.62 -15.69 -3.77
CA ARG A 15 9.82 -15.48 -2.57
C ARG A 15 9.17 -14.10 -2.50
N ALA A 16 9.49 -13.21 -3.43
CA ALA A 16 8.99 -11.85 -3.41
C ALA A 16 7.46 -11.80 -3.57
N ILE A 17 6.78 -11.06 -2.69
CA ILE A 17 5.33 -10.81 -2.79
C ILE A 17 5.02 -9.80 -3.91
N VAL A 18 5.96 -8.87 -4.16
CA VAL A 18 5.94 -7.91 -5.26
C VAL A 18 7.30 -7.93 -5.94
N ARG A 19 7.34 -8.13 -7.26
CA ARG A 19 8.57 -8.05 -8.05
C ARG A 19 8.35 -7.26 -9.33
N PHE A 20 9.23 -6.31 -9.56
CA PHE A 20 9.34 -5.53 -10.77
C PHE A 20 10.62 -5.93 -11.49
N ASP A 21 10.52 -6.32 -12.75
CA ASP A 21 11.64 -6.65 -13.64
C ASP A 21 11.63 -5.65 -14.80
N ASP A 22 12.49 -4.63 -14.75
CA ASP A 22 12.67 -3.54 -15.74
C ASP A 22 11.35 -2.86 -16.16
N VAL A 23 10.50 -2.60 -15.17
CA VAL A 23 9.16 -2.04 -15.40
C VAL A 23 9.22 -0.56 -15.71
N SER A 24 8.64 -0.17 -16.86
CA SER A 24 8.35 1.22 -17.21
C SER A 24 6.84 1.43 -17.29
N MET A 25 6.40 2.66 -17.00
CA MET A 25 4.99 3.05 -17.05
C MET A 25 4.82 4.46 -17.61
N ARG A 26 3.80 4.63 -18.46
CA ARG A 26 3.33 5.92 -18.98
C ARG A 26 1.82 6.01 -19.00
N TYR A 27 1.30 7.21 -18.95
CA TYR A 27 -0.13 7.50 -19.12
C TYR A 27 -0.40 7.88 -20.57
N GLY A 28 -1.14 7.06 -21.29
CA GLY A 28 -1.47 7.30 -22.70
C GLY A 28 -0.21 7.48 -23.56
N ARG A 29 -0.10 8.64 -24.24
CA ARG A 29 1.05 9.00 -25.08
C ARG A 29 2.07 9.90 -24.40
N ALA A 30 1.91 10.18 -23.11
CA ALA A 30 2.84 11.01 -22.34
C ALA A 30 4.22 10.32 -22.16
N PRO A 31 5.28 11.06 -21.82
CA PRO A 31 6.55 10.47 -21.42
C PRO A 31 6.40 9.46 -20.29
N GLU A 32 7.35 8.55 -20.17
CA GLU A 32 7.37 7.55 -19.12
C GLU A 32 7.46 8.23 -17.74
N THR A 33 6.48 7.92 -16.88
CA THR A 33 6.43 8.37 -15.49
C THR A 33 7.32 7.52 -14.60
N LEU A 34 7.40 6.22 -14.90
CA LEU A 34 8.35 5.28 -14.27
C LEU A 34 9.22 4.67 -15.37
N LYS A 35 10.51 4.48 -15.06
CA LYS A 35 11.52 4.06 -16.03
C LYS A 35 12.41 2.99 -15.43
N ASP A 36 12.42 1.82 -16.05
CA ASP A 36 13.31 0.70 -15.76
C ASP A 36 13.38 0.40 -14.25
N ILE A 37 12.20 0.26 -13.62
CA ILE A 37 12.08 -0.06 -12.20
C ILE A 37 12.34 -1.55 -12.02
N SER A 38 13.35 -1.89 -11.24
CA SER A 38 13.64 -3.26 -10.79
C SER A 38 13.74 -3.28 -9.27
N LEU A 39 12.84 -4.03 -8.61
CA LEU A 39 12.80 -4.21 -7.17
C LEU A 39 12.09 -5.51 -6.80
N ALA A 40 12.41 -6.05 -5.63
CA ALA A 40 11.71 -7.18 -5.04
C ALA A 40 11.39 -6.84 -3.57
N LEU A 41 10.14 -7.07 -3.17
CA LEU A 41 9.68 -6.90 -1.80
C LEU A 41 9.34 -8.26 -1.22
N GLU A 42 9.93 -8.59 -0.10
CA GLU A 42 9.64 -9.83 0.59
C GLU A 42 8.34 -9.71 1.41
N PRO A 43 7.60 -10.82 1.62
CA PRO A 43 6.45 -10.84 2.52
C PRO A 43 6.84 -10.30 3.92
N GLY A 44 5.98 -9.45 4.49
CA GLY A 44 6.20 -8.85 5.81
C GLY A 44 7.28 -7.75 5.85
N SER A 45 7.82 -7.32 4.71
CA SER A 45 8.75 -6.19 4.68
C SER A 45 8.03 -4.85 4.81
N PHE A 46 8.72 -3.84 5.32
CA PHE A 46 8.27 -2.45 5.35
C PHE A 46 9.24 -1.58 4.56
N HIS A 47 8.71 -0.79 3.61
CA HIS A 47 9.52 0.15 2.84
C HIS A 47 8.82 1.51 2.73
N PHE A 48 9.58 2.57 2.97
CA PHE A 48 9.18 3.90 2.53
C PHE A 48 9.45 4.06 1.03
N VAL A 49 8.55 4.78 0.36
CA VAL A 49 8.77 5.27 -1.01
C VAL A 49 8.87 6.79 -0.94
N THR A 50 10.07 7.33 -1.12
CA THR A 50 10.35 8.77 -1.05
C THR A 50 10.66 9.35 -2.40
N GLY A 51 10.67 10.67 -2.51
CA GLY A 51 10.97 11.45 -3.71
C GLY A 51 10.09 12.68 -3.82
N ALA A 52 10.51 13.62 -4.66
CA ALA A 52 9.80 14.87 -4.88
C ALA A 52 8.35 14.64 -5.38
N SER A 53 7.52 15.69 -5.31
CA SER A 53 6.21 15.66 -5.95
C SER A 53 6.39 15.40 -7.46
N GLY A 54 5.59 14.48 -8.01
CA GLY A 54 5.73 14.06 -9.41
C GLY A 54 6.84 13.04 -9.71
N ALA A 55 7.62 12.59 -8.73
CA ALA A 55 8.68 11.59 -8.94
C ALA A 55 8.17 10.20 -9.38
N GLY A 56 6.86 9.92 -9.22
CA GLY A 56 6.24 8.65 -9.62
C GLY A 56 5.76 7.77 -8.48
N LYS A 57 5.80 8.24 -7.20
CA LYS A 57 5.39 7.46 -6.01
C LYS A 57 3.98 6.87 -6.15
N THR A 58 2.99 7.72 -6.40
CA THR A 58 1.59 7.27 -6.65
C THR A 58 1.48 6.32 -7.83
N SER A 59 2.28 6.51 -8.88
CA SER A 59 2.28 5.62 -10.07
C SER A 59 2.84 4.24 -9.74
N LEU A 60 3.88 4.16 -8.91
CA LEU A 60 4.41 2.89 -8.40
C LEU A 60 3.34 2.14 -7.58
N LEU A 61 2.67 2.85 -6.65
CA LEU A 61 1.57 2.25 -5.87
C LEU A 61 0.41 1.80 -6.76
N LYS A 62 0.05 2.57 -7.81
CA LYS A 62 -1.01 2.18 -8.76
C LYS A 62 -0.69 0.92 -9.54
N LEU A 63 0.57 0.65 -9.87
CA LEU A 63 0.99 -0.61 -10.48
C LEU A 63 0.77 -1.77 -9.51
N VAL A 64 1.21 -1.65 -8.25
CA VAL A 64 1.02 -2.69 -7.23
C VAL A 64 -0.47 -2.93 -6.96
N PHE A 65 -1.29 -1.88 -6.90
CA PHE A 65 -2.75 -2.00 -6.70
C PHE A 65 -3.51 -2.44 -7.96
N LEU A 66 -2.81 -2.66 -9.08
CA LEU A 66 -3.43 -3.05 -10.37
C LEU A 66 -4.42 -1.99 -10.92
N ALA A 67 -4.29 -0.72 -10.49
CA ALA A 67 -5.04 0.41 -11.05
C ALA A 67 -4.40 0.92 -12.36
N ALA A 68 -3.17 0.53 -12.63
CA ALA A 68 -2.46 0.78 -13.86
C ALA A 68 -1.73 -0.50 -14.31
N ARG A 69 -1.31 -0.55 -15.57
CA ARG A 69 -0.50 -1.64 -16.11
C ARG A 69 0.87 -1.13 -16.53
N PRO A 70 1.91 -1.96 -16.44
CA PRO A 70 3.21 -1.66 -17.04
C PRO A 70 3.08 -1.36 -18.53
N SER A 71 3.89 -0.42 -19.04
CA SER A 71 4.07 -0.20 -20.48
C SER A 71 5.16 -1.10 -21.06
N LYS A 72 6.14 -1.50 -20.21
CA LYS A 72 7.25 -2.41 -20.51
C LYS A 72 7.65 -3.14 -19.22
N GLY A 73 8.38 -4.23 -19.36
CA GLY A 73 8.86 -5.05 -18.26
C GLY A 73 7.79 -5.96 -17.68
N LEU A 74 8.11 -6.67 -16.63
CA LEU A 74 7.24 -7.64 -15.98
C LEU A 74 6.97 -7.25 -14.53
N LEU A 75 5.70 -7.28 -14.14
CA LEU A 75 5.27 -7.10 -12.76
C LEU A 75 4.68 -8.41 -12.25
N HIS A 76 5.27 -8.93 -11.17
CA HIS A 76 4.73 -10.09 -10.47
C HIS A 76 4.16 -9.67 -9.13
N LEU A 77 2.96 -10.15 -8.84
CA LEU A 77 2.30 -10.01 -7.55
C LEU A 77 1.88 -11.39 -7.05
N PHE A 78 2.21 -11.68 -5.80
CA PHE A 78 1.89 -12.98 -5.17
C PHE A 78 2.39 -14.18 -5.99
N GLY A 79 3.55 -14.05 -6.64
CA GLY A 79 4.15 -15.06 -7.52
C GLY A 79 3.54 -15.17 -8.93
N GLN A 80 2.57 -14.31 -9.30
CA GLN A 80 1.91 -14.34 -10.60
C GLN A 80 2.33 -13.15 -11.47
N ASP A 81 2.62 -13.38 -12.74
CA ASP A 81 2.78 -12.31 -13.72
C ASP A 81 1.44 -11.61 -13.97
N VAL A 82 1.36 -10.33 -13.61
CA VAL A 82 0.15 -9.50 -13.73
C VAL A 82 -0.33 -9.37 -15.18
N SER A 83 0.57 -9.45 -16.16
CA SER A 83 0.21 -9.37 -17.58
C SER A 83 -0.58 -10.58 -18.07
N ALA A 84 -0.33 -11.74 -17.46
CA ALA A 84 -0.98 -13.01 -17.75
C ALA A 84 -2.31 -13.21 -17.00
N VAL A 85 -2.59 -12.39 -15.97
CA VAL A 85 -3.82 -12.51 -15.16
C VAL A 85 -5.04 -12.04 -15.98
N PRO A 86 -6.08 -12.88 -16.14
CA PRO A 86 -7.34 -12.49 -16.75
C PRO A 86 -7.98 -11.31 -16.03
N ARG A 87 -8.72 -10.46 -16.78
CA ARG A 87 -9.33 -9.26 -16.21
C ARG A 87 -10.32 -9.57 -15.08
N GLU A 88 -11.03 -10.66 -15.20
CA GLU A 88 -12.00 -11.18 -14.21
C GLU A 88 -11.34 -11.65 -12.91
N GLU A 89 -10.06 -11.97 -12.91
CA GLU A 89 -9.31 -12.41 -11.73
C GLU A 89 -8.66 -11.23 -10.97
N LEU A 90 -8.48 -10.07 -11.62
CA LEU A 90 -7.89 -8.89 -10.97
C LEU A 90 -8.59 -8.47 -9.68
N PRO A 91 -9.93 -8.53 -9.54
CA PRO A 91 -10.61 -8.22 -8.28
C PRO A 91 -10.17 -9.10 -7.11
N PHE A 92 -9.86 -10.38 -7.36
CA PHE A 92 -9.40 -11.30 -6.31
C PHE A 92 -8.00 -10.93 -5.81
N LEU A 93 -7.10 -10.53 -6.71
CA LEU A 93 -5.77 -10.02 -6.32
C LEU A 93 -5.88 -8.70 -5.55
N ARG A 94 -6.75 -7.77 -6.00
CA ARG A 94 -6.95 -6.48 -5.31
C ARG A 94 -7.48 -6.63 -3.90
N ARG A 95 -8.27 -7.66 -3.59
CA ARG A 95 -8.78 -7.92 -2.22
C ARG A 95 -7.67 -8.24 -1.23
N ARG A 96 -6.54 -8.75 -1.71
CA ARG A 96 -5.33 -9.04 -0.92
C ARG A 96 -4.48 -7.78 -0.66
N ILE A 97 -4.89 -6.62 -1.22
CA ILE A 97 -4.16 -5.36 -1.16
C ILE A 97 -5.04 -4.30 -0.52
N GLY A 98 -4.65 -3.79 0.64
CA GLY A 98 -5.25 -2.62 1.27
C GLY A 98 -4.64 -1.33 0.73
N VAL A 99 -5.45 -0.29 0.54
CA VAL A 99 -4.95 1.01 0.07
C VAL A 99 -5.48 2.14 0.94
N VAL A 100 -4.57 2.94 1.45
CA VAL A 100 -4.85 4.19 2.16
C VAL A 100 -4.47 5.36 1.25
N TYR A 101 -5.46 6.12 0.82
CA TYR A 101 -5.28 7.25 -0.10
C TYR A 101 -5.07 8.55 0.64
N GLN A 102 -4.33 9.47 0.06
CA GLN A 102 -4.11 10.83 0.57
C GLN A 102 -5.43 11.58 0.83
N GLU A 103 -6.41 11.46 -0.07
CA GLU A 103 -7.74 12.10 0.04
C GLU A 103 -8.76 11.21 0.77
N PHE A 104 -8.35 10.23 1.55
CA PHE A 104 -9.17 9.26 2.31
C PHE A 104 -10.12 8.42 1.46
N LYS A 105 -10.76 8.96 0.42
CA LYS A 105 -11.75 8.31 -0.45
C LYS A 105 -12.88 7.63 0.34
N LEU A 106 -13.31 8.26 1.43
CA LEU A 106 -14.44 7.80 2.23
C LEU A 106 -15.76 8.02 1.47
N LEU A 107 -16.74 7.19 1.76
CA LEU A 107 -18.10 7.33 1.23
C LEU A 107 -18.93 8.13 2.24
N ASP A 108 -19.24 9.38 1.90
CA ASP A 108 -19.89 10.34 2.81
C ASP A 108 -21.30 9.94 3.25
N HIS A 109 -21.97 9.10 2.45
CA HIS A 109 -23.31 8.58 2.75
C HIS A 109 -23.31 7.31 3.61
N LEU A 110 -22.13 6.80 3.98
CA LEU A 110 -21.97 5.64 4.85
C LEU A 110 -21.40 6.06 6.20
N SER A 111 -21.86 5.43 7.27
CA SER A 111 -21.31 5.61 8.62
C SER A 111 -19.84 5.17 8.69
N VAL A 112 -19.17 5.50 9.80
CA VAL A 112 -17.83 4.98 10.13
C VAL A 112 -17.83 3.45 10.09
N PHE A 113 -18.83 2.83 10.69
CA PHE A 113 -18.97 1.37 10.69
C PHE A 113 -19.13 0.83 9.26
N ASP A 114 -20.05 1.40 8.48
CA ASP A 114 -20.32 0.92 7.11
C ASP A 114 -19.17 1.18 6.14
N ASN A 115 -18.45 2.29 6.28
CA ASN A 115 -17.20 2.52 5.53
C ASN A 115 -16.17 1.44 5.82
N THR A 116 -15.99 1.07 7.10
CA THR A 116 -15.03 0.03 7.49
C THR A 116 -15.48 -1.36 7.01
N ALA A 117 -16.78 -1.67 7.12
CA ALA A 117 -17.34 -2.96 6.72
C ALA A 117 -17.46 -3.13 5.19
N LEU A 118 -17.33 -2.05 4.40
CA LEU A 118 -17.60 -2.07 2.96
C LEU A 118 -16.82 -3.16 2.19
N PRO A 119 -15.51 -3.36 2.39
CA PRO A 119 -14.77 -4.43 1.72
C PRO A 119 -15.35 -5.82 2.00
N LEU A 120 -15.75 -6.11 3.23
CA LEU A 120 -16.36 -7.38 3.64
C LEU A 120 -17.73 -7.59 2.96
N ARG A 121 -18.52 -6.52 2.84
CA ARG A 121 -19.81 -6.54 2.13
C ARG A 121 -19.64 -6.82 0.63
N ILE A 122 -18.62 -6.24 0.00
CA ILE A 122 -18.28 -6.48 -1.41
C ILE A 122 -17.87 -7.95 -1.63
N GLU A 123 -17.28 -8.59 -0.64
CA GLU A 123 -16.98 -10.03 -0.65
C GLU A 123 -18.22 -10.92 -0.43
N GLY A 124 -19.39 -10.33 -0.16
CA GLY A 124 -20.62 -11.06 0.09
C GLY A 124 -20.74 -11.62 1.52
N ARG A 125 -19.89 -11.20 2.46
CA ARG A 125 -20.00 -11.63 3.86
C ARG A 125 -21.27 -11.06 4.51
N LYS A 126 -21.90 -11.88 5.34
CA LYS A 126 -23.11 -11.50 6.08
C LYS A 126 -22.75 -10.60 7.28
N PRO A 127 -23.58 -9.60 7.63
CA PRO A 127 -23.32 -8.67 8.74
C PRO A 127 -22.98 -9.34 10.07
N ASP A 128 -23.65 -10.43 10.39
CA ASP A 128 -23.44 -11.16 11.65
C ASP A 128 -22.05 -11.81 11.75
N THR A 129 -21.37 -12.03 10.59
CA THR A 129 -20.04 -12.66 10.56
C THR A 129 -18.90 -11.68 10.76
N TYR A 130 -19.13 -10.35 10.70
CA TYR A 130 -18.07 -9.35 10.78
C TYR A 130 -18.36 -8.18 11.74
N ARG A 131 -19.56 -8.14 12.34
CA ARG A 131 -19.97 -7.01 13.19
C ARG A 131 -18.98 -6.78 14.35
N ASP A 132 -18.62 -7.85 15.05
CA ASP A 132 -17.74 -7.79 16.20
C ASP A 132 -16.30 -7.49 15.77
N ASP A 133 -15.81 -8.10 14.69
CA ASP A 133 -14.46 -7.84 14.11
C ASP A 133 -14.32 -6.37 13.71
N VAL A 134 -15.33 -5.78 13.06
CA VAL A 134 -15.34 -4.37 12.67
C VAL A 134 -15.38 -3.47 13.89
N ALA A 135 -16.18 -3.81 14.91
CA ALA A 135 -16.26 -3.03 16.14
C ALA A 135 -14.94 -3.06 16.92
N GLU A 136 -14.27 -4.21 16.98
CA GLU A 136 -12.95 -4.37 17.59
C GLU A 136 -11.88 -3.57 16.83
N LEU A 137 -11.86 -3.66 15.50
CA LEU A 137 -10.94 -2.89 14.66
C LEU A 137 -11.15 -1.37 14.86
N LEU A 138 -12.40 -0.91 14.91
CA LEU A 138 -12.71 0.49 15.18
C LEU A 138 -12.32 0.92 16.60
N ALA A 139 -12.39 0.03 17.58
CA ALA A 139 -11.86 0.28 18.90
C ALA A 139 -10.33 0.41 18.89
N TRP A 140 -9.64 -0.47 18.16
CA TRP A 140 -8.18 -0.46 18.03
C TRP A 140 -7.66 0.83 17.37
N VAL A 141 -8.33 1.34 16.32
CA VAL A 141 -7.97 2.63 15.71
C VAL A 141 -8.53 3.85 16.50
N GLY A 142 -9.18 3.65 17.65
CA GLY A 142 -9.70 4.72 18.50
C GLY A 142 -10.96 5.40 17.99
N LEU A 143 -11.80 4.68 17.21
CA LEU A 143 -13.06 5.18 16.65
C LEU A 143 -14.30 4.47 17.20
N LYS A 144 -14.18 3.69 18.27
CA LYS A 144 -15.30 2.95 18.88
C LYS A 144 -16.50 3.84 19.21
N HIS A 145 -16.25 5.04 19.74
CA HIS A 145 -17.28 6.01 20.12
C HIS A 145 -17.90 6.77 18.92
N ARG A 146 -17.38 6.56 17.69
CA ARG A 146 -17.80 7.24 16.46
C ARG A 146 -18.43 6.30 15.42
N MET A 147 -18.71 5.04 15.76
CA MET A 147 -19.17 4.03 14.79
C MET A 147 -20.35 4.48 13.93
N GLN A 148 -21.30 5.23 14.51
CA GLN A 148 -22.49 5.71 13.82
C GLN A 148 -22.31 7.11 13.19
N ALA A 149 -21.15 7.76 13.41
CA ALA A 149 -20.88 9.08 12.85
C ALA A 149 -20.69 9.01 11.33
N MET A 150 -20.99 10.11 10.65
CA MET A 150 -20.75 10.25 9.21
C MET A 150 -19.37 10.87 8.97
N PRO A 151 -18.66 10.55 7.87
CA PRO A 151 -17.31 11.05 7.58
C PRO A 151 -17.19 12.58 7.63
N ALA A 152 -18.23 13.31 7.21
CA ALA A 152 -18.24 14.76 7.24
C ALA A 152 -18.15 15.38 8.66
N THR A 153 -18.52 14.61 9.71
CA THR A 153 -18.47 15.06 11.11
C THR A 153 -17.16 14.72 11.81
N LEU A 154 -16.25 14.04 11.11
CA LEU A 154 -14.96 13.58 11.66
C LEU A 154 -13.87 14.63 11.46
N ALA A 155 -12.97 14.76 12.46
CA ALA A 155 -11.73 15.48 12.30
C ALA A 155 -10.78 14.79 11.29
N GLY A 156 -9.79 15.51 10.74
CA GLY A 156 -8.87 14.98 9.74
C GLY A 156 -8.17 13.68 10.18
N GLY A 157 -7.64 13.64 11.40
CA GLY A 157 -7.01 12.44 11.97
C GLY A 157 -8.00 11.29 12.20
N GLU A 158 -9.28 11.55 12.50
CA GLU A 158 -10.32 10.53 12.60
C GLU A 158 -10.64 9.94 11.22
N ARG A 159 -10.75 10.80 10.18
CA ARG A 159 -10.93 10.35 8.78
C ARG A 159 -9.77 9.50 8.31
N GLN A 160 -8.53 9.86 8.67
CA GLN A 160 -7.36 9.07 8.33
C GLN A 160 -7.40 7.68 8.99
N ARG A 161 -7.71 7.61 10.29
CA ARG A 161 -7.84 6.32 10.99
C ARG A 161 -8.99 5.47 10.44
N LEU A 162 -10.08 6.08 10.01
CA LEU A 162 -11.17 5.39 9.32
C LEU A 162 -10.71 4.81 7.97
N ALA A 163 -9.96 5.58 7.17
CA ALA A 163 -9.40 5.11 5.91
C ALA A 163 -8.44 3.91 6.12
N ILE A 164 -7.63 3.95 7.19
CA ILE A 164 -6.76 2.82 7.58
C ILE A 164 -7.61 1.61 7.98
N ALA A 165 -8.61 1.78 8.87
CA ALA A 165 -9.48 0.68 9.29
C ALA A 165 -10.15 0.00 8.09
N ARG A 166 -10.70 0.77 7.15
CA ARG A 166 -11.29 0.23 5.92
C ARG A 166 -10.27 -0.53 5.06
N ALA A 167 -9.03 -0.04 4.97
CA ALA A 167 -8.01 -0.68 4.16
C ALA A 167 -7.54 -2.02 4.74
N VAL A 168 -7.63 -2.21 6.06
CA VAL A 168 -7.07 -3.40 6.74
C VAL A 168 -8.12 -4.41 7.20
N VAL A 169 -9.41 -4.10 7.08
CA VAL A 169 -10.51 -4.96 7.58
C VAL A 169 -10.49 -6.38 6.99
N ASN A 170 -10.02 -6.54 5.74
CA ASN A 170 -9.84 -7.82 5.07
C ASN A 170 -8.49 -8.50 5.39
N ARG A 171 -7.69 -7.96 6.31
CA ARG A 171 -6.34 -8.46 6.65
C ARG A 171 -5.48 -8.63 5.39
N PRO A 172 -5.22 -7.55 4.63
CA PRO A 172 -4.49 -7.62 3.38
C PRO A 172 -3.04 -8.09 3.60
N GLU A 173 -2.48 -8.78 2.62
CA GLU A 173 -1.07 -9.19 2.60
C GLU A 173 -0.14 -8.02 2.23
N ILE A 174 -0.66 -7.07 1.44
CA ILE A 174 0.07 -5.84 1.07
C ILE A 174 -0.77 -4.65 1.49
N LEU A 175 -0.16 -3.69 2.18
CA LEU A 175 -0.76 -2.42 2.57
C LEU A 175 -0.01 -1.26 1.91
N LEU A 176 -0.71 -0.54 1.06
CA LEU A 176 -0.21 0.63 0.35
C LEU A 176 -0.71 1.90 1.01
N ALA A 177 0.16 2.86 1.23
CA ALA A 177 -0.19 4.16 1.76
C ALA A 177 0.37 5.27 0.86
N ASP A 178 -0.51 6.10 0.30
CA ASP A 178 -0.14 7.22 -0.55
C ASP A 178 -0.30 8.52 0.25
N GLU A 179 0.82 9.09 0.73
CA GLU A 179 0.90 10.30 1.55
C GLU A 179 -0.07 10.28 2.75
N PRO A 180 -0.11 9.23 3.58
CA PRO A 180 -1.13 9.07 4.61
C PRO A 180 -0.99 10.05 5.78
N THR A 181 0.09 10.82 5.82
CA THR A 181 0.40 11.81 6.87
C THR A 181 0.41 13.25 6.35
N GLY A 182 0.13 13.46 5.06
CA GLY A 182 0.25 14.76 4.41
C GLY A 182 -0.71 15.86 4.90
N ASN A 183 -1.78 15.48 5.62
CA ASN A 183 -2.83 16.42 6.07
C ASN A 183 -3.04 16.40 7.60
N VAL A 184 -2.03 15.97 8.37
CA VAL A 184 -2.10 15.87 9.82
C VAL A 184 -0.88 16.52 10.48
N ASP A 185 -1.00 16.87 11.75
CA ASP A 185 0.10 17.38 12.55
C ASP A 185 1.18 16.30 12.81
N PRO A 186 2.42 16.70 13.19
CA PRO A 186 3.53 15.76 13.37
C PRO A 186 3.26 14.67 14.41
N ASP A 187 2.54 14.97 15.50
CA ASP A 187 2.22 13.98 16.53
C ASP A 187 1.24 12.94 16.02
N MET A 188 0.26 13.38 15.22
CA MET A 188 -0.66 12.49 14.56
C MET A 188 0.03 11.65 13.47
N ALA A 189 0.98 12.22 12.72
CA ALA A 189 1.78 11.50 11.75
C ALA A 189 2.54 10.32 12.39
N LEU A 190 3.16 10.54 13.56
CA LEU A 190 3.81 9.48 14.32
C LEU A 190 2.83 8.40 14.80
N ARG A 191 1.63 8.79 15.24
CA ARG A 191 0.59 7.83 15.63
C ARG A 191 0.13 6.98 14.46
N ILE A 192 -0.05 7.59 13.29
CA ILE A 192 -0.38 6.88 12.04
C ILE A 192 0.74 5.92 11.66
N LEU A 193 2.00 6.36 11.67
CA LEU A 193 3.13 5.47 11.40
C LEU A 193 3.16 4.26 12.34
N LYS A 194 2.90 4.47 13.65
CA LYS A 194 2.81 3.36 14.62
C LYS A 194 1.75 2.33 14.23
N LEU A 195 0.58 2.76 13.74
CA LEU A 195 -0.45 1.83 13.25
C LEU A 195 0.07 0.98 12.09
N PHE A 196 0.78 1.58 11.12
CA PHE A 196 1.38 0.83 10.01
C PHE A 196 2.47 -0.13 10.48
N VAL A 197 3.30 0.26 11.45
CA VAL A 197 4.32 -0.62 12.03
C VAL A 197 3.68 -1.81 12.75
N GLU A 198 2.59 -1.60 13.51
CA GLU A 198 1.86 -2.71 14.14
C GLU A 198 1.24 -3.64 13.11
N LEU A 199 0.63 -3.11 12.03
CA LEU A 199 0.10 -3.91 10.94
C LEU A 199 1.19 -4.73 10.23
N ASN A 200 2.38 -4.15 10.07
CA ASN A 200 3.53 -4.86 9.52
C ASN A 200 3.98 -5.99 10.46
N ARG A 201 4.03 -5.76 11.77
CA ARG A 201 4.34 -6.81 12.77
C ARG A 201 3.33 -7.96 12.76
N LEU A 202 2.07 -7.67 12.38
CA LEU A 202 1.04 -8.69 12.17
C LEU A 202 1.17 -9.43 10.83
N GLY A 203 2.20 -9.13 10.03
CA GLY A 203 2.57 -9.85 8.81
C GLY A 203 2.25 -9.12 7.50
N ALA A 204 1.62 -7.95 7.52
CA ALA A 204 1.37 -7.18 6.29
C ALA A 204 2.68 -6.64 5.71
N THR A 205 2.85 -6.75 4.39
CA THR A 205 3.91 -6.05 3.65
C THR A 205 3.49 -4.61 3.43
N VAL A 206 4.31 -3.62 3.80
CA VAL A 206 3.94 -2.21 3.77
C VAL A 206 4.78 -1.43 2.77
N LEU A 207 4.11 -0.68 1.90
CA LEU A 207 4.69 0.38 1.06
C LEU A 207 4.07 1.73 1.47
N PHE A 208 4.87 2.58 2.08
CA PHE A 208 4.46 3.86 2.63
C PHE A 208 5.09 5.02 1.83
N ALA A 209 4.34 5.57 0.88
CA ALA A 209 4.80 6.71 0.09
C ALA A 209 4.65 8.02 0.89
N THR A 210 5.72 8.78 1.01
CA THR A 210 5.72 10.09 1.68
C THR A 210 6.86 10.97 1.18
N HIS A 211 6.72 12.28 1.35
CA HIS A 211 7.77 13.27 1.18
C HIS A 211 8.29 13.82 2.52
N ASP A 212 7.77 13.32 3.65
CA ASP A 212 8.19 13.70 5.01
C ASP A 212 9.50 12.99 5.39
N GLU A 213 10.63 13.68 5.12
CA GLU A 213 11.97 13.14 5.40
C GLU A 213 12.24 12.96 6.90
N ASP A 214 11.65 13.80 7.76
CA ASP A 214 11.80 13.69 9.21
C ASP A 214 11.11 12.43 9.76
N LEU A 215 9.91 12.14 9.27
CA LEU A 215 9.19 10.92 9.62
C LEU A 215 9.96 9.67 9.19
N VAL A 216 10.51 9.70 7.96
CA VAL A 216 11.33 8.60 7.41
C VAL A 216 12.59 8.39 8.23
N ALA A 217 13.34 9.47 8.52
CA ALA A 217 14.59 9.39 9.30
C ALA A 217 14.37 8.82 10.71
N ARG A 218 13.27 9.22 11.37
CA ARG A 218 12.92 8.73 12.72
C ARG A 218 12.50 7.26 12.74
N SER A 219 12.03 6.73 11.62
CA SER A 219 11.51 5.37 11.54
C SER A 219 12.61 4.30 11.54
N GLY A 220 13.79 4.60 10.98
CA GLY A 220 14.87 3.64 10.72
C GLY A 220 14.52 2.52 9.70
N MET A 221 13.40 2.64 9.01
CA MET A 221 12.93 1.65 8.06
C MET A 221 13.60 1.80 6.68
N PRO A 222 13.70 0.73 5.87
CA PRO A 222 14.23 0.77 4.51
C PRO A 222 13.50 1.79 3.61
N VAL A 223 14.25 2.45 2.74
CA VAL A 223 13.76 3.49 1.85
C VAL A 223 14.02 3.15 0.39
N LEU A 224 13.00 3.24 -0.43
CA LEU A 224 13.05 3.23 -1.88
C LEU A 224 12.94 4.69 -2.36
N HIS A 225 14.03 5.25 -2.86
CA HIS A 225 14.03 6.65 -3.32
C HIS A 225 13.75 6.73 -4.83
N LEU A 226 12.69 7.46 -5.20
CA LEU A 226 12.33 7.73 -6.58
C LEU A 226 12.80 9.11 -6.99
N GLN A 227 13.58 9.17 -8.08
CA GLN A 227 14.02 10.42 -8.71
C GLN A 227 13.79 10.34 -10.23
N ASN A 228 13.06 11.29 -10.78
CA ASN A 228 12.76 11.33 -12.23
C ASN A 228 12.21 10.01 -12.81
N GLY A 229 11.41 9.30 -12.03
CA GLY A 229 10.80 8.03 -12.41
C GLY A 229 11.71 6.81 -12.29
N ARG A 230 12.91 6.93 -11.72
CA ARG A 230 13.85 5.82 -11.48
C ARG A 230 14.07 5.59 -9.99
N LEU A 231 14.30 4.34 -9.60
CA LEU A 231 14.82 4.04 -8.28
C LEU A 231 16.30 4.40 -8.22
N THR A 232 16.68 5.16 -7.21
CA THR A 232 18.09 5.48 -6.92
C THR A 232 18.54 4.70 -5.70
N ALA A 233 19.83 4.35 -5.66
CA ALA A 233 20.42 3.72 -4.47
C ALA A 233 20.27 4.64 -3.25
N PRO A 234 20.03 4.09 -2.03
CA PRO A 234 20.00 4.88 -0.81
C PRO A 234 21.32 5.65 -0.67
N GLY A 235 21.25 6.99 -0.59
CA GLY A 235 22.44 7.83 -0.41
C GLY A 235 23.06 8.44 -1.69
N ALA A 236 22.57 8.16 -2.87
CA ALA A 236 22.93 8.92 -4.07
C ALA A 236 22.35 10.34 -3.97
N ARG A 237 23.14 11.31 -3.45
CA ARG A 237 22.85 12.73 -3.59
C ARG A 237 23.09 13.13 -5.05
N PRO A 238 22.26 14.07 -5.59
CA PRO A 238 22.43 14.57 -6.96
C PRO A 238 23.78 15.24 -7.19
#